data_b1d7f51feffb87d5dfb0b2e3fc2991f9
#
_entry.id   b1d7f51feffb87d5dfb0b2e3fc2991f9
#
_cell.length_a   1.000
_cell.length_b   1.000
_cell.length_c   1.000
_cell.angle_alpha   90.00
_cell.angle_beta   90.00
_cell.angle_gamma   90.00
#
_symmetry.space_group_name_H-M   'P 1'
#
loop_
_entity.id
_entity.type
_entity.pdbx_description
1 polymer ?
#
loop_
_entity_poly.entity_id
_entity_poly.type
_entity_poly.pdbx_seq_one_letter_code
_entity_poly.pdbx_strand_id
1 'polypeptide(L)'
;MALRLASPGISVREVDLTRGAVDATLNVTAGIAGPFKKGPVNEVTRVINEKDLIDKFGGPGAAITDYHYETWYAAANFLSYGGQLDVVRAGGGVTNANAGVGIASTTTLTIENYDDYNNNYTTASNFYWAAKNPGSWANNIRVCIIDNAADQRITGINTLKVGSNAGGAPASHGIQVGYAVTQQLTGVTLGIGTTSAPSANDYLKGIITGIGVSFVDVKVVSKVIAGVETAVN
;
A
#
# COMPACT_ATOMS: atom_id res chain seq x y z
N MET A 1 -12.98 60.89 9.70
CA MET A 1 -13.82 62.06 9.35
C MET A 1 -14.74 62.34 10.54
N ALA A 2 -14.52 63.41 11.28
CA ALA A 2 -15.33 63.70 12.46
C ALA A 2 -16.66 64.28 12.03
N LEU A 3 -17.76 63.64 12.40
CA LEU A 3 -19.12 64.14 12.14
C LEU A 3 -19.35 65.36 13.06
N ARG A 4 -19.42 66.54 12.49
CA ARG A 4 -19.86 67.76 13.23
C ARG A 4 -21.35 67.79 13.25
N LEU A 5 -21.96 67.47 14.38
CA LEU A 5 -23.38 67.69 14.62
C LEU A 5 -23.59 69.18 14.89
N ALA A 6 -24.37 69.88 14.04
CA ALA A 6 -24.68 71.28 14.14
C ALA A 6 -25.85 71.58 15.07
N SER A 7 -26.53 70.60 15.66
CA SER A 7 -27.63 70.74 16.62
C SER A 7 -27.65 69.58 17.59
N PRO A 8 -28.28 69.66 18.74
CA PRO A 8 -28.40 68.54 19.64
C PRO A 8 -29.10 67.36 18.96
N GLY A 9 -28.35 66.30 18.73
CA GLY A 9 -28.81 65.07 18.07
C GLY A 9 -28.23 63.87 18.76
N ILE A 10 -28.94 62.77 18.69
CA ILE A 10 -28.50 61.49 19.22
C ILE A 10 -27.74 60.78 18.10
N SER A 11 -26.47 60.50 18.31
CA SER A 11 -25.66 59.64 17.44
C SER A 11 -25.68 58.24 18.01
N VAL A 12 -26.35 57.33 17.30
CA VAL A 12 -26.31 55.91 17.62
C VAL A 12 -25.22 55.27 16.76
N ARG A 13 -24.25 54.72 17.45
CA ARG A 13 -23.24 53.86 16.81
C ARG A 13 -23.53 52.43 17.25
N GLU A 14 -23.93 51.62 16.31
CA GLU A 14 -24.05 50.18 16.52
C GLU A 14 -22.63 49.57 16.52
N VAL A 15 -22.26 49.02 17.66
CA VAL A 15 -21.05 48.24 17.77
C VAL A 15 -21.45 46.79 17.84
N ASP A 16 -21.26 46.06 16.76
CA ASP A 16 -21.48 44.63 16.72
C ASP A 16 -20.41 43.94 17.59
N LEU A 17 -20.80 43.63 18.82
CA LEU A 17 -19.96 42.88 19.77
C LEU A 17 -20.13 41.35 19.59
N THR A 18 -20.98 40.91 18.65
CA THR A 18 -21.13 39.50 18.33
C THR A 18 -20.01 38.98 17.42
N ARG A 19 -19.25 39.85 16.81
CA ARG A 19 -17.94 39.49 16.32
C ARG A 19 -16.96 39.47 17.50
N GLY A 20 -17.12 38.52 18.39
CA GLY A 20 -16.00 38.00 19.10
C GLY A 20 -14.96 37.70 18.02
N ALA A 21 -13.80 38.30 18.11
CA ALA A 21 -12.70 37.89 17.28
C ALA A 21 -12.59 36.37 17.48
N VAL A 22 -13.15 35.62 16.56
CA VAL A 22 -12.81 34.21 16.46
C VAL A 22 -11.33 34.29 16.16
N ASP A 23 -10.56 34.03 17.20
CA ASP A 23 -9.12 33.92 17.04
C ASP A 23 -8.91 32.74 16.09
N ALA A 24 -8.83 33.07 14.80
CA ALA A 24 -8.64 32.11 13.71
C ALA A 24 -7.32 31.33 13.83
N THR A 25 -6.58 31.61 14.88
CA THR A 25 -5.30 30.99 15.22
C THR A 25 -5.40 30.04 16.43
N LEU A 26 -6.59 29.64 16.85
CA LEU A 26 -6.69 28.57 17.83
C LEU A 26 -6.24 27.26 17.17
N ASN A 27 -4.94 27.04 17.23
CA ASN A 27 -4.32 25.78 16.79
C ASN A 27 -4.70 24.72 17.83
N VAL A 28 -5.92 24.18 17.72
CA VAL A 28 -6.41 23.16 18.62
C VAL A 28 -5.71 21.87 18.27
N THR A 29 -4.74 21.50 19.10
CA THR A 29 -4.10 20.19 19.05
C THR A 29 -4.68 19.30 20.12
N ALA A 30 -5.22 18.15 19.74
CA ALA A 30 -5.65 17.12 20.67
C ALA A 30 -4.77 15.88 20.55
N GLY A 31 -4.85 15.00 21.55
CA GLY A 31 -4.20 13.70 21.54
C GLY A 31 -5.23 12.58 21.59
N ILE A 32 -4.99 11.51 20.85
CA ILE A 32 -5.76 10.28 20.90
C ILE A 32 -4.83 9.08 20.96
N ALA A 33 -5.12 8.14 21.86
CA ALA A 33 -4.45 6.85 21.90
C ALA A 33 -5.49 5.75 21.73
N GLY A 34 -5.19 4.79 20.85
CA GLY A 34 -6.11 3.67 20.65
C GLY A 34 -5.72 2.76 19.49
N PRO A 35 -6.55 1.77 19.19
CA PRO A 35 -6.30 0.84 18.09
C PRO A 35 -6.55 1.49 16.74
N PHE A 36 -5.68 1.19 15.79
CA PHE A 36 -5.81 1.57 14.38
C PHE A 36 -5.38 0.40 13.48
N LYS A 37 -5.83 0.40 12.23
CA LYS A 37 -5.60 -0.68 11.28
C LYS A 37 -4.14 -0.82 10.86
N LYS A 38 -3.44 0.29 10.68
CA LYS A 38 -2.02 0.37 10.32
C LYS A 38 -1.36 1.55 11.04
N GLY A 39 -0.10 1.79 10.79
CA GLY A 39 0.67 2.88 11.37
C GLY A 39 1.67 2.41 12.42
N PRO A 40 2.59 3.28 12.82
CA PRO A 40 3.56 2.96 13.86
C PRO A 40 2.84 2.76 15.19
N VAL A 41 3.40 1.87 16.01
CA VAL A 41 2.92 1.56 17.36
C VAL A 41 3.78 2.30 18.36
N ASN A 42 3.17 2.81 19.43
CA ASN A 42 3.86 3.51 20.51
C ASN A 42 4.69 4.75 20.08
N GLU A 43 4.34 5.33 18.94
CA GLU A 43 4.97 6.53 18.39
C GLU A 43 3.92 7.62 18.19
N VAL A 44 4.24 8.84 18.62
CA VAL A 44 3.37 10.01 18.40
C VAL A 44 3.44 10.43 16.95
N THR A 45 2.34 10.33 16.25
CA THR A 45 2.24 10.73 14.84
C THR A 45 1.21 11.83 14.66
N ARG A 46 1.65 12.98 14.15
CA ARG A 46 0.75 14.11 13.88
C ARG A 46 -0.07 13.92 12.63
N VAL A 47 -1.36 14.21 12.74
CA VAL A 47 -2.36 14.14 11.69
C VAL A 47 -3.08 15.48 11.57
N ILE A 48 -3.22 15.99 10.36
CA ILE A 48 -3.76 17.33 10.10
C ILE A 48 -5.14 17.33 9.44
N ASN A 49 -5.54 16.22 8.85
CA ASN A 49 -6.84 16.05 8.21
C ASN A 49 -7.20 14.56 8.08
N GLU A 50 -8.44 14.29 7.68
CA GLU A 50 -8.95 12.93 7.52
C GLU A 50 -8.17 12.12 6.46
N LYS A 51 -7.77 12.76 5.36
CA LYS A 51 -6.97 12.09 4.33
C LYS A 51 -5.62 11.61 4.90
N ASP A 52 -4.96 12.46 5.67
CA ASP A 52 -3.69 12.13 6.34
C ASP A 52 -3.88 11.00 7.38
N LEU A 53 -5.05 10.98 8.07
CA LEU A 53 -5.43 9.88 8.98
C LEU A 53 -5.55 8.56 8.21
N ILE A 54 -6.22 8.55 7.06
CA ILE A 54 -6.37 7.36 6.22
C ILE A 54 -5.00 6.90 5.69
N ASP A 55 -4.19 7.81 5.23
CA ASP A 55 -2.88 7.51 4.65
C ASP A 55 -1.92 6.92 5.69
N LYS A 56 -1.94 7.42 6.93
CA LYS A 56 -1.05 6.97 8.02
C LYS A 56 -1.61 5.77 8.80
N PHE A 57 -2.89 5.79 9.14
CA PHE A 57 -3.50 4.83 10.08
C PHE A 57 -4.53 3.88 9.45
N GLY A 58 -4.85 4.07 8.17
CA GLY A 58 -5.84 3.27 7.45
C GLY A 58 -7.25 3.82 7.60
N GLY A 59 -8.18 3.20 6.89
CA GLY A 59 -9.59 3.59 6.93
C GLY A 59 -10.34 3.03 8.15
N PRO A 60 -11.61 3.40 8.30
CA PRO A 60 -12.44 3.11 9.48
C PRO A 60 -12.82 1.64 9.67
N GLY A 61 -12.41 0.75 8.79
CA GLY A 61 -12.92 -0.61 8.84
C GLY A 61 -14.27 -0.76 8.12
N ALA A 62 -14.68 -2.01 7.89
CA ALA A 62 -15.88 -2.35 7.14
C ALA A 62 -17.13 -2.47 8.05
N ALA A 63 -16.95 -2.72 9.32
CA ALA A 63 -18.03 -2.95 10.26
C ALA A 63 -17.80 -2.22 11.60
N ILE A 64 -18.89 -1.87 12.26
CA ILE A 64 -18.87 -1.26 13.60
C ILE A 64 -18.24 -2.20 14.66
N THR A 65 -18.19 -3.48 14.37
CA THR A 65 -17.54 -4.50 15.22
C THR A 65 -16.04 -4.54 15.08
N ASP A 66 -15.47 -3.82 14.12
CA ASP A 66 -14.02 -3.72 13.98
C ASP A 66 -13.44 -2.96 15.18
N TYR A 67 -12.44 -3.56 15.83
CA TYR A 67 -11.86 -3.08 17.09
C TYR A 67 -11.32 -1.63 17.05
N HIS A 68 -11.06 -1.09 15.85
CA HIS A 68 -10.56 0.27 15.65
C HIS A 68 -11.61 1.27 15.17
N TYR A 69 -12.86 0.83 14.97
CA TYR A 69 -13.93 1.64 14.38
C TYR A 69 -14.23 2.91 15.18
N GLU A 70 -14.47 2.76 16.47
CA GLU A 70 -14.80 3.88 17.35
C GLU A 70 -13.66 4.91 17.45
N THR A 71 -12.44 4.44 17.62
CA THR A 71 -11.26 5.29 17.72
C THR A 71 -11.04 6.08 16.44
N TRP A 72 -11.21 5.41 15.29
CA TRP A 72 -11.06 6.05 13.99
C TRP A 72 -12.09 7.17 13.77
N TYR A 73 -13.38 6.90 14.05
CA TYR A 73 -14.41 7.91 13.90
C TYR A 73 -14.30 9.05 14.91
N ALA A 74 -13.86 8.80 16.12
CA ALA A 74 -13.57 9.85 17.10
C ALA A 74 -12.45 10.78 16.57
N ALA A 75 -11.39 10.22 16.00
CA ALA A 75 -10.31 10.97 15.39
C ALA A 75 -10.78 11.78 14.16
N ALA A 76 -11.54 11.16 13.26
CA ALA A 76 -12.06 11.81 12.06
C ALA A 76 -13.02 12.96 12.39
N ASN A 77 -13.92 12.75 13.35
CA ASN A 77 -14.82 13.79 13.82
C ASN A 77 -14.07 15.00 14.39
N PHE A 78 -13.04 14.77 15.19
CA PHE A 78 -12.23 15.87 15.71
C PHE A 78 -11.55 16.65 14.57
N LEU A 79 -10.94 15.94 13.61
CA LEU A 79 -10.26 16.56 12.46
C LEU A 79 -11.22 17.36 11.56
N SER A 80 -12.51 16.99 11.51
CA SER A 80 -13.52 17.73 10.74
C SER A 80 -13.76 19.16 11.23
N TYR A 81 -13.42 19.45 12.48
CA TYR A 81 -13.48 20.79 13.07
C TYR A 81 -12.24 21.64 12.81
N GLY A 82 -11.26 21.14 12.04
CA GLY A 82 -10.06 21.90 11.63
C GLY A 82 -8.91 21.88 12.65
N GLY A 83 -8.96 20.98 13.63
CA GLY A 83 -7.87 20.77 14.59
C GLY A 83 -6.73 19.92 14.06
N GLN A 84 -5.62 19.89 14.79
CA GLN A 84 -4.52 18.93 14.60
C GLN A 84 -4.64 17.82 15.64
N LEU A 85 -4.28 16.60 15.28
CA LEU A 85 -4.40 15.45 16.16
C LEU A 85 -3.05 14.72 16.28
N ASP A 86 -2.57 14.57 17.49
CA ASP A 86 -1.43 13.72 17.80
C ASP A 86 -1.96 12.32 18.16
N VAL A 87 -1.66 11.36 17.29
CA VAL A 87 -2.19 10.00 17.36
C VAL A 87 -1.11 9.05 17.84
N VAL A 88 -1.43 8.23 18.84
CA VAL A 88 -0.63 7.10 19.28
C VAL A 88 -1.41 5.81 19.04
N ARG A 89 -0.87 4.96 18.18
CA ARG A 89 -1.47 3.63 17.97
C ARG A 89 -1.10 2.71 19.12
N ALA A 90 -2.09 2.22 19.82
CA ALA A 90 -1.93 1.14 20.79
C ALA A 90 -1.91 -0.21 20.05
N GLY A 91 -0.93 -1.05 20.35
CA GLY A 91 -0.82 -2.34 19.68
C GLY A 91 0.17 -3.25 20.37
N GLY A 92 -0.24 -3.87 21.47
CA GLY A 92 0.57 -4.91 22.09
C GLY A 92 0.54 -6.21 21.27
N GLY A 93 1.72 -6.69 20.84
CA GLY A 93 1.84 -8.00 20.16
C GLY A 93 1.33 -8.07 18.70
N VAL A 94 1.10 -6.94 18.06
CA VAL A 94 0.72 -6.90 16.64
C VAL A 94 1.95 -7.20 15.79
N THR A 95 1.85 -8.22 14.94
CA THR A 95 2.95 -8.72 14.12
C THR A 95 3.05 -8.02 12.76
N ASN A 96 4.27 -7.94 12.23
CA ASN A 96 4.54 -7.44 10.89
C ASN A 96 4.46 -8.59 9.88
N ALA A 97 3.84 -8.32 8.74
CA ALA A 97 3.99 -9.20 7.59
C ALA A 97 5.46 -9.21 7.17
N ASN A 98 6.04 -10.39 7.01
CA ASN A 98 7.44 -10.53 6.64
C ASN A 98 7.63 -11.68 5.65
N ALA A 99 8.72 -11.63 4.91
CA ALA A 99 9.09 -12.67 3.97
C ALA A 99 10.61 -12.93 4.03
N GLY A 100 10.99 -14.19 3.96
CA GLY A 100 12.36 -14.63 3.74
C GLY A 100 12.66 -14.84 2.27
N VAL A 101 13.81 -15.41 1.95
CA VAL A 101 14.18 -15.81 0.58
C VAL A 101 13.24 -16.94 0.14
N GLY A 102 12.37 -16.63 -0.79
CA GLY A 102 11.55 -17.64 -1.47
C GLY A 102 10.48 -18.35 -0.63
N ILE A 103 10.31 -17.99 0.64
CA ILE A 103 9.36 -18.64 1.57
C ILE A 103 8.70 -17.58 2.43
N ALA A 104 7.39 -17.73 2.67
CA ALA A 104 6.73 -16.99 3.74
C ALA A 104 7.47 -17.26 5.05
N SER A 105 7.95 -16.23 5.72
CA SER A 105 8.64 -16.42 6.98
C SER A 105 7.63 -16.90 8.03
N THR A 106 7.96 -17.97 8.73
CA THR A 106 7.21 -18.45 9.88
C THR A 106 7.58 -17.71 11.17
N THR A 107 8.56 -16.83 11.09
CA THR A 107 9.05 -16.09 12.26
C THR A 107 8.08 -14.97 12.62
N THR A 108 7.63 -14.96 13.85
CA THR A 108 6.84 -13.85 14.40
C THR A 108 7.75 -12.63 14.53
N LEU A 109 7.41 -11.55 13.83
CA LEU A 109 8.16 -10.32 13.82
C LEU A 109 7.27 -9.19 14.39
N THR A 110 7.81 -8.43 15.34
CA THR A 110 7.10 -7.35 16.02
C THR A 110 7.94 -6.08 16.00
N ILE A 111 8.01 -5.44 14.82
CA ILE A 111 8.65 -4.13 14.68
C ILE A 111 7.57 -3.06 14.92
N GLU A 112 7.65 -2.35 16.01
CA GLU A 112 6.62 -1.39 16.41
C GLU A 112 6.70 -0.09 15.58
N ASN A 113 7.92 0.44 15.40
CA ASN A 113 8.19 1.69 14.72
C ASN A 113 9.61 1.70 14.15
N TYR A 114 10.02 2.85 13.60
CA TYR A 114 11.33 2.99 12.98
C TYR A 114 12.49 2.94 13.99
N ASP A 115 12.29 3.48 15.17
CA ASP A 115 13.31 3.47 16.21
C ASP A 115 13.54 2.05 16.76
N ASP A 116 12.47 1.30 16.95
CA ASP A 116 12.54 -0.11 17.32
C ASP A 116 13.28 -0.93 16.24
N TYR A 117 13.01 -0.67 14.96
CA TYR A 117 13.74 -1.31 13.87
C TYR A 117 15.24 -1.01 13.95
N ASN A 118 15.61 0.25 14.12
CA ASN A 118 17.02 0.64 14.18
C ASN A 118 17.76 0.04 15.38
N ASN A 119 17.10 -0.07 16.50
CA ASN A 119 17.71 -0.55 17.74
C ASN A 119 17.83 -2.08 17.79
N ASN A 120 16.87 -2.80 17.22
CA ASN A 120 16.74 -4.22 17.48
C ASN A 120 16.84 -5.11 16.23
N TYR A 121 16.65 -4.56 15.02
CA TYR A 121 16.45 -5.39 13.81
C TYR A 121 17.40 -5.10 12.65
N THR A 122 18.26 -4.10 12.71
CA THR A 122 19.19 -3.75 11.62
C THR A 122 20.18 -4.85 11.28
N THR A 123 20.49 -5.73 12.23
CA THR A 123 21.39 -6.88 12.05
C THR A 123 20.64 -8.22 11.99
N ALA A 124 19.30 -8.19 12.00
CA ALA A 124 18.50 -9.40 12.00
C ALA A 124 18.58 -10.10 10.64
N SER A 125 18.90 -11.40 10.65
CA SER A 125 19.04 -12.23 9.45
C SER A 125 17.79 -13.06 9.13
N ASN A 126 16.72 -12.90 9.91
CA ASN A 126 15.55 -13.79 9.87
C ASN A 126 14.51 -13.41 8.81
N PHE A 127 14.66 -12.25 8.18
CA PHE A 127 13.79 -11.78 7.11
C PHE A 127 14.56 -10.92 6.11
N TYR A 128 14.12 -10.93 4.86
CA TYR A 128 14.63 -10.03 3.81
C TYR A 128 13.70 -8.83 3.61
N TRP A 129 12.42 -9.04 3.86
CA TRP A 129 11.38 -8.04 3.71
C TRP A 129 10.48 -8.06 4.94
N ALA A 130 10.21 -6.91 5.48
CA ALA A 130 9.23 -6.72 6.54
C ALA A 130 8.35 -5.53 6.23
N ALA A 131 7.08 -5.62 6.58
CA ALA A 131 6.20 -4.48 6.51
C ALA A 131 6.67 -3.41 7.50
N LYS A 132 6.73 -2.17 7.06
CA LYS A 132 7.19 -1.03 7.88
C LYS A 132 6.43 -0.90 9.19
N ASN A 133 5.13 -1.17 9.17
CA ASN A 133 4.26 -1.08 10.32
C ASN A 133 3.54 -2.41 10.56
N PRO A 134 3.31 -2.81 11.80
CA PRO A 134 2.63 -4.05 12.10
C PRO A 134 1.14 -4.02 11.76
N GLY A 135 0.58 -5.20 11.47
CA GLY A 135 -0.83 -5.42 11.19
C GLY A 135 -1.09 -6.26 9.95
N SER A 136 -2.30 -6.81 9.86
CA SER A 136 -2.74 -7.68 8.77
C SER A 136 -2.86 -6.98 7.40
N TRP A 137 -2.82 -5.66 7.36
CA TRP A 137 -2.96 -4.86 6.14
C TRP A 137 -1.90 -5.19 5.07
N ALA A 138 -0.73 -5.64 5.52
CA ALA A 138 0.39 -5.96 4.63
C ALA A 138 0.45 -7.43 4.19
N ASN A 139 -0.45 -8.30 4.67
CA ASN A 139 -0.44 -9.73 4.33
C ASN A 139 -0.67 -10.01 2.84
N ASN A 140 -1.29 -9.08 2.13
CA ASN A 140 -1.58 -9.22 0.69
C ASN A 140 -0.51 -8.55 -0.20
N ILE A 141 0.54 -7.98 0.38
CA ILE A 141 1.63 -7.38 -0.38
C ILE A 141 2.56 -8.50 -0.85
N ARG A 142 2.87 -8.50 -2.14
CA ARG A 142 3.88 -9.37 -2.74
C ARG A 142 5.07 -8.52 -3.17
N VAL A 143 6.26 -8.97 -2.82
CA VAL A 143 7.52 -8.35 -3.25
C VAL A 143 8.17 -9.27 -4.28
N CYS A 144 8.51 -8.73 -5.44
CA CYS A 144 9.23 -9.42 -6.48
C CYS A 144 10.44 -8.57 -6.89
N ILE A 145 11.62 -9.17 -6.88
CA ILE A 145 12.82 -8.56 -7.45
C ILE A 145 12.96 -9.09 -8.87
N ILE A 146 12.93 -8.19 -9.82
CA ILE A 146 13.15 -8.50 -11.23
C ILE A 146 14.55 -8.01 -11.55
N ASP A 147 15.49 -8.94 -11.69
CA ASP A 147 16.79 -8.63 -12.27
C ASP A 147 16.67 -8.56 -13.81
N ASN A 148 17.69 -8.03 -14.47
CA ASN A 148 17.68 -7.91 -15.92
C ASN A 148 17.95 -9.25 -16.65
N ALA A 149 18.13 -10.35 -15.94
CA ALA A 149 18.32 -11.66 -16.52
C ALA A 149 16.96 -12.31 -16.80
N ALA A 150 16.68 -12.55 -18.07
CA ALA A 150 15.50 -13.30 -18.47
C ALA A 150 15.74 -14.80 -18.25
N ASP A 151 14.76 -15.50 -17.68
CA ASP A 151 14.78 -16.97 -17.58
C ASP A 151 14.48 -17.61 -18.93
N GLN A 152 13.72 -16.92 -19.77
CA GLN A 152 13.29 -17.44 -21.04
C GLN A 152 13.23 -16.33 -22.08
N ARG A 153 13.82 -16.60 -23.25
CA ARG A 153 13.62 -15.78 -24.46
C ARG A 153 12.67 -16.50 -25.41
N ILE A 154 11.54 -15.91 -25.66
CA ILE A 154 10.56 -16.41 -26.62
C ILE A 154 10.86 -15.73 -27.96
N THR A 155 11.38 -16.51 -28.90
CA THR A 155 11.79 -16.05 -30.25
C THR A 155 10.81 -16.51 -31.31
N GLY A 156 10.84 -15.87 -32.50
CA GLY A 156 9.99 -16.23 -33.61
C GLY A 156 8.53 -15.79 -33.48
N ILE A 157 8.24 -14.90 -32.52
CA ILE A 157 6.90 -14.36 -32.36
C ILE A 157 6.69 -13.26 -33.41
N ASN A 158 6.18 -13.63 -34.56
CA ASN A 158 5.70 -12.66 -35.55
C ASN A 158 4.32 -12.12 -35.20
N THR A 159 3.62 -12.82 -34.30
CA THR A 159 2.27 -12.46 -33.89
C THR A 159 2.09 -12.77 -32.39
N LEU A 160 2.06 -11.74 -31.56
CA LEU A 160 1.64 -11.87 -30.17
C LEU A 160 0.14 -11.67 -30.09
N LYS A 161 -0.58 -12.61 -29.52
CA LYS A 161 -2.01 -12.44 -29.25
C LYS A 161 -2.19 -11.79 -27.89
N VAL A 162 -2.73 -10.57 -27.88
CA VAL A 162 -3.13 -9.87 -26.66
C VAL A 162 -4.66 -9.90 -26.61
N GLY A 163 -5.21 -10.67 -25.71
CA GLY A 163 -6.66 -10.90 -25.66
C GLY A 163 -7.19 -11.73 -26.83
N SER A 164 -8.39 -11.43 -27.28
CA SER A 164 -9.06 -12.11 -28.41
C SER A 164 -8.68 -11.56 -29.79
N ASN A 165 -7.78 -10.59 -29.86
CA ASN A 165 -7.48 -9.89 -31.13
C ASN A 165 -6.22 -10.40 -31.79
N ALA A 166 -6.23 -10.29 -33.15
CA ALA A 166 -5.19 -10.77 -34.02
C ALA A 166 -3.83 -10.13 -33.80
N GLY A 167 -2.80 -10.96 -33.93
CA GLY A 167 -1.45 -10.63 -33.58
C GLY A 167 -0.72 -9.66 -34.49
N GLY A 168 0.37 -9.15 -33.99
CA GLY A 168 1.40 -8.33 -34.63
C GLY A 168 2.71 -8.48 -33.89
N ALA A 169 3.75 -7.80 -34.34
CA ALA A 169 5.04 -7.79 -33.67
C ALA A 169 4.90 -7.27 -32.21
N PRO A 170 5.64 -7.82 -31.23
CA PRO A 170 5.52 -7.42 -29.82
C PRO A 170 5.57 -5.91 -29.60
N ALA A 171 6.47 -5.21 -30.29
CA ALA A 171 6.63 -3.77 -30.19
C ALA A 171 5.43 -2.95 -30.70
N SER A 172 4.58 -3.52 -31.55
CA SER A 172 3.41 -2.82 -32.12
C SER A 172 2.14 -2.92 -31.27
N HIS A 173 2.15 -3.73 -30.22
CA HIS A 173 0.98 -3.99 -29.36
C HIS A 173 0.93 -3.13 -28.10
N GLY A 174 1.81 -2.16 -27.93
CA GLY A 174 1.87 -1.35 -26.73
C GLY A 174 2.31 -2.11 -25.47
N ILE A 175 2.90 -3.29 -25.66
CA ILE A 175 3.45 -4.08 -24.55
C ILE A 175 4.69 -3.37 -24.04
N GLN A 176 4.84 -3.35 -22.72
CA GLN A 176 5.96 -2.70 -22.05
C GLN A 176 6.70 -3.67 -21.15
N VAL A 177 7.99 -3.41 -20.93
CA VAL A 177 8.77 -4.08 -19.88
C VAL A 177 8.07 -3.87 -18.54
N GLY A 178 7.99 -4.92 -17.74
CA GLY A 178 7.26 -4.93 -16.48
C GLY A 178 5.81 -5.45 -16.57
N TYR A 179 5.28 -5.68 -17.78
CA TYR A 179 3.95 -6.29 -17.90
C TYR A 179 3.98 -7.76 -17.53
N ALA A 180 2.93 -8.20 -16.84
CA ALA A 180 2.72 -9.60 -16.51
C ALA A 180 2.25 -10.39 -17.74
N VAL A 181 2.77 -11.58 -17.90
CA VAL A 181 2.38 -12.52 -18.94
C VAL A 181 2.08 -13.89 -18.36
N THR A 182 1.20 -14.62 -18.99
CA THR A 182 0.91 -16.02 -18.67
C THR A 182 1.12 -16.88 -19.90
N GLN A 183 1.74 -18.03 -19.73
CA GLN A 183 1.90 -19.04 -20.76
C GLN A 183 1.24 -20.32 -20.32
N GLN A 184 0.28 -20.80 -21.10
CA GLN A 184 -0.33 -22.11 -20.87
C GLN A 184 0.65 -23.22 -21.25
N LEU A 185 0.72 -24.27 -20.42
CA LEU A 185 1.72 -25.33 -20.54
C LEU A 185 1.23 -26.54 -21.36
N THR A 186 0.18 -26.41 -22.13
CA THR A 186 -0.38 -27.52 -22.91
C THR A 186 0.65 -28.05 -23.91
N GLY A 187 1.03 -29.32 -23.76
CA GLY A 187 1.92 -30.02 -24.69
C GLY A 187 3.40 -29.65 -24.62
N VAL A 188 3.83 -28.91 -23.60
CA VAL A 188 5.23 -28.53 -23.40
C VAL A 188 5.81 -29.33 -22.25
N THR A 189 6.86 -30.13 -22.50
CA THR A 189 7.63 -30.74 -21.43
C THR A 189 8.59 -29.71 -20.89
N LEU A 190 8.28 -29.17 -19.70
CA LEU A 190 9.16 -28.23 -19.04
C LEU A 190 10.27 -28.98 -18.30
N GLY A 191 11.53 -28.62 -18.53
CA GLY A 191 12.66 -29.11 -17.78
C GLY A 191 12.72 -28.64 -16.31
N ILE A 192 11.66 -28.02 -15.81
CA ILE A 192 11.57 -27.48 -14.46
C ILE A 192 10.70 -28.42 -13.60
N GLY A 193 11.32 -29.52 -13.13
CA GLY A 193 10.86 -30.28 -11.97
C GLY A 193 9.41 -30.76 -11.94
N THR A 194 8.75 -31.00 -13.09
CA THR A 194 7.41 -31.60 -13.10
C THR A 194 7.53 -33.04 -13.57
N THR A 195 7.07 -33.96 -12.73
CA THR A 195 7.01 -35.41 -13.02
C THR A 195 5.75 -35.82 -13.78
N SER A 196 4.83 -34.91 -14.00
CA SER A 196 3.54 -35.19 -14.68
C SER A 196 3.39 -34.34 -15.93
N ALA A 197 2.74 -34.90 -16.95
CA ALA A 197 2.39 -34.15 -18.16
C ALA A 197 1.50 -32.93 -17.79
N PRO A 198 1.80 -31.74 -18.31
CA PRO A 198 1.01 -30.56 -18.01
C PRO A 198 -0.44 -30.70 -18.48
N SER A 199 -1.38 -30.22 -17.67
CA SER A 199 -2.80 -30.17 -18.01
C SER A 199 -3.18 -28.82 -18.65
N ALA A 200 -4.39 -28.75 -19.20
CA ALA A 200 -4.89 -27.50 -19.80
C ALA A 200 -5.00 -26.33 -18.81
N ASN A 201 -4.95 -26.61 -17.52
CA ASN A 201 -5.04 -25.60 -16.44
C ASN A 201 -3.67 -25.24 -15.85
N ASP A 202 -2.59 -25.81 -16.39
CA ASP A 202 -1.24 -25.53 -15.93
C ASP A 202 -0.65 -24.37 -16.72
N TYR A 203 -0.07 -23.40 -16.04
CA TYR A 203 0.50 -22.24 -16.70
C TYR A 203 1.67 -21.63 -15.89
N LEU A 204 2.55 -20.97 -16.62
CA LEU A 204 3.59 -20.12 -16.05
C LEU A 204 3.10 -18.67 -15.97
N LYS A 205 3.49 -17.99 -14.94
CA LYS A 205 3.36 -16.53 -14.81
C LYS A 205 4.75 -15.92 -14.86
N GLY A 206 4.90 -14.89 -15.65
CA GLY A 206 6.15 -14.19 -15.80
C GLY A 206 5.97 -12.69 -15.97
N ILE A 207 7.08 -11.99 -15.97
CA ILE A 207 7.14 -10.56 -16.20
C ILE A 207 8.09 -10.31 -17.37
N ILE A 208 7.69 -9.42 -18.27
CA ILE A 208 8.50 -9.04 -19.42
C ILE A 208 9.68 -8.21 -18.94
N THR A 209 10.89 -8.66 -19.24
CA THR A 209 12.15 -7.97 -18.92
C THR A 209 12.80 -7.33 -20.15
N GLY A 210 12.44 -7.77 -21.35
CA GLY A 210 12.94 -7.20 -22.57
C GLY A 210 11.98 -7.41 -23.75
N ILE A 211 11.97 -6.50 -24.71
CA ILE A 211 11.15 -6.57 -25.90
C ILE A 211 12.01 -6.26 -27.12
N GLY A 212 12.03 -7.16 -28.09
CA GLY A 212 12.64 -6.97 -29.41
C GLY A 212 11.61 -7.00 -30.52
N VAL A 213 12.09 -6.88 -31.74
CA VAL A 213 11.22 -6.87 -32.94
C VAL A 213 10.44 -8.18 -33.07
N SER A 214 11.07 -9.31 -32.75
CA SER A 214 10.49 -10.66 -32.93
C SER A 214 10.67 -11.55 -31.68
N PHE A 215 10.98 -10.97 -30.53
CA PHE A 215 11.14 -11.72 -29.29
C PHE A 215 10.65 -10.92 -28.07
N VAL A 216 10.37 -11.65 -27.02
CA VAL A 216 10.07 -11.12 -25.69
C VAL A 216 10.90 -11.91 -24.70
N ASP A 217 11.63 -11.21 -23.85
CA ASP A 217 12.36 -11.79 -22.74
C ASP A 217 11.45 -11.79 -21.51
N VAL A 218 11.31 -12.93 -20.85
CA VAL A 218 10.40 -13.13 -19.75
C VAL A 218 11.15 -13.72 -18.55
N LYS A 219 11.01 -13.10 -17.39
CA LYS A 219 11.38 -13.65 -16.10
C LYS A 219 10.21 -14.43 -15.53
N VAL A 220 10.37 -15.73 -15.31
CA VAL A 220 9.32 -16.56 -14.71
C VAL A 220 9.24 -16.30 -13.21
N VAL A 221 8.07 -15.98 -12.71
CA VAL A 221 7.84 -15.62 -11.31
C VAL A 221 7.17 -16.77 -10.54
N SER A 222 6.22 -17.44 -11.18
CA SER A 222 5.53 -18.57 -10.58
C SER A 222 5.03 -19.55 -11.62
N LYS A 223 4.80 -20.79 -11.16
CA LYS A 223 4.12 -21.82 -11.92
C LYS A 223 2.83 -22.22 -11.20
N VAL A 224 1.78 -22.48 -11.96
CA VAL A 224 0.53 -23.06 -11.46
C VAL A 224 0.41 -24.46 -12.05
N ILE A 225 0.39 -25.46 -11.20
CA ILE A 225 0.25 -26.89 -11.55
C ILE A 225 -0.91 -27.46 -10.75
N ALA A 226 -1.85 -28.08 -11.44
CA ALA A 226 -3.06 -28.63 -10.81
C ALA A 226 -3.79 -27.63 -9.88
N GLY A 227 -3.80 -26.33 -10.27
CA GLY A 227 -4.41 -25.26 -9.48
C GLY A 227 -3.59 -24.74 -8.30
N VAL A 228 -2.40 -25.30 -8.04
CA VAL A 228 -1.50 -24.86 -6.97
C VAL A 228 -0.43 -23.95 -7.54
N GLU A 229 -0.36 -22.72 -7.04
CA GLU A 229 0.67 -21.75 -7.42
C GLU A 229 1.92 -21.93 -6.56
N THR A 230 3.07 -22.04 -7.22
CA THR A 230 4.38 -22.17 -6.58
C THR A 230 5.31 -21.13 -7.18
N ALA A 231 6.02 -20.37 -6.34
CA ALA A 231 7.06 -19.46 -6.82
C ALA A 231 8.19 -20.25 -7.50
N VAL A 232 8.75 -19.67 -8.56
CA VAL A 232 9.96 -20.18 -9.23
C VAL A 232 11.11 -19.28 -8.78
N ASN A 233 12.12 -19.88 -8.17
CA ASN A 233 13.35 -19.20 -7.73
C ASN A 233 14.38 -19.21 -8.85
#